data_d2d8730ddf85dabcb640bff3057a09eb
#
_entry.id   d2d8730ddf85dabcb640bff3057a09eb
#
_cell.length_a   1.000
_cell.length_b   1.000
_cell.length_c   1.000
_cell.angle_alpha   90.00
_cell.angle_beta   90.00
_cell.angle_gamma   90.00
#
_symmetry.space_group_name_H-M   'P 1'
#
loop_
_entity.id
_entity.type
_entity.pdbx_description
1 polymer ?
#
loop_
_entity_poly.entity_id
_entity_poly.type
_entity_poly.pdbx_seq_one_letter_code
_entity_poly.pdbx_strand_id
1 'polypeptide(L)'
;MEEKKIVVKLDNITKSFEDGEILKPINLDVYEGEFLTFLGPSGCGKTTTLRIIAGFETPTSGKVLLDGQDVTELPPYKRNVNTVFQNYALFPHMNIFDNVAFGLVEKKTDKRVIAEKVNQMLEMVQLGKMGSRKPSQLSGGQKQRVAIARALANDPKVLLLDEPLGALDMKLRKRMQLELKALQKSLGITFIYVTHDQEEALTMSDRIVVMNKGKFEQIGTAREIYEHPKTKFVADFIGESNIFEAGVVENKDGIVKLVMENGHVQANGKDFIKDEIVYICVRPENVHISTTPAENFTLKGYVTDQIFVGNAVKTVVSLPNGDQVKVNMHPLAKPIEIGTLVNVFWDEDKAVVMHTTEDNVYDLIEDSLLLGNPGGSAADEK
;
A
#
# COMPACT_ATOMS: atom_id res chain seq x y z
N MET A 1 13.17 10.82 20.92
CA MET A 1 12.59 10.78 19.55
C MET A 1 11.79 12.06 19.41
N GLU A 2 12.10 12.90 18.44
CA GLU A 2 11.25 14.07 18.14
C GLU A 2 9.86 13.55 17.77
N GLU A 3 8.82 14.08 18.40
CA GLU A 3 7.43 13.79 18.06
C GLU A 3 7.18 14.27 16.63
N LYS A 4 6.88 13.36 15.71
CA LYS A 4 6.57 13.73 14.33
C LYS A 4 5.26 14.50 14.32
N LYS A 5 5.26 15.70 13.75
CA LYS A 5 4.07 16.54 13.65
C LYS A 5 3.05 15.92 12.69
N ILE A 6 1.79 15.78 13.14
CA ILE A 6 0.67 15.30 12.32
C ILE A 6 0.15 16.48 11.50
N VAL A 7 0.10 16.31 10.17
CA VAL A 7 -0.41 17.33 9.24
C VAL A 7 -1.82 16.99 8.74
N VAL A 8 -2.15 15.70 8.59
CA VAL A 8 -3.51 15.22 8.31
C VAL A 8 -3.88 14.17 9.33
N LYS A 9 -5.07 14.27 9.92
CA LYS A 9 -5.64 13.22 10.75
C LYS A 9 -7.02 12.84 10.23
N LEU A 10 -7.24 11.55 10.01
CA LEU A 10 -8.55 10.97 9.83
C LEU A 10 -8.96 10.34 11.15
N ASP A 11 -10.07 10.81 11.72
CA ASP A 11 -10.58 10.34 12.99
C ASP A 11 -11.95 9.68 12.79
N ASN A 12 -11.94 8.35 12.84
CA ASN A 12 -13.12 7.48 12.71
C ASN A 12 -13.98 7.79 11.46
N ILE A 13 -13.32 8.01 10.33
CA ILE A 13 -13.97 8.35 9.06
C ILE A 13 -14.72 7.14 8.51
N THR A 14 -16.00 7.33 8.19
CA THR A 14 -16.81 6.37 7.42
C THR A 14 -17.38 7.04 6.18
N LYS A 15 -17.74 6.24 5.19
CA LYS A 15 -18.46 6.73 4.01
C LYS A 15 -19.40 5.67 3.45
N SER A 16 -20.68 6.06 3.35
CA SER A 16 -21.72 5.30 2.65
C SER A 16 -22.31 6.14 1.53
N PHE A 17 -22.68 5.49 0.44
CA PHE A 17 -23.49 6.02 -0.63
C PHE A 17 -24.82 5.24 -0.69
N GLU A 18 -25.70 5.59 -1.62
CA GLU A 18 -26.98 4.87 -1.82
C GLU A 18 -26.77 3.37 -2.06
N ASP A 19 -25.67 3.00 -2.75
CA ASP A 19 -25.31 1.63 -3.11
C ASP A 19 -24.62 0.85 -1.98
N GLY A 20 -24.36 1.46 -0.82
CA GLY A 20 -23.76 0.80 0.34
C GLY A 20 -22.56 1.51 0.96
N GLU A 21 -21.97 0.85 1.95
CA GLU A 21 -20.81 1.34 2.68
C GLU A 21 -19.52 1.13 1.89
N ILE A 22 -18.81 2.23 1.59
CA ILE A 22 -17.54 2.21 0.85
C ILE A 22 -16.34 2.28 1.79
N LEU A 23 -16.45 3.04 2.90
CA LEU A 23 -15.42 3.12 3.91
C LEU A 23 -16.01 2.70 5.26
N LYS A 24 -15.46 1.65 5.83
CA LYS A 24 -15.63 1.28 7.23
C LYS A 24 -14.85 2.27 8.10
N PRO A 25 -15.06 2.30 9.42
CA PRO A 25 -14.34 3.23 10.29
C PRO A 25 -12.82 3.15 10.09
N ILE A 26 -12.21 4.22 9.57
CA ILE A 26 -10.77 4.32 9.35
C ILE A 26 -10.16 5.44 10.19
N ASN A 27 -8.96 5.17 10.71
CA ASN A 27 -8.15 6.10 11.48
C ASN A 27 -6.76 6.20 10.87
N LEU A 28 -6.22 7.41 10.72
CA LEU A 28 -4.91 7.62 10.12
C LEU A 28 -4.30 8.94 10.59
N ASP A 29 -3.06 8.88 11.04
CA ASP A 29 -2.21 10.05 11.21
C ASP A 29 -1.18 10.11 10.08
N VAL A 30 -1.16 11.23 9.35
CA VAL A 30 -0.17 11.53 8.30
C VAL A 30 0.79 12.56 8.83
N TYR A 31 2.08 12.28 8.71
CA TYR A 31 3.14 13.11 9.30
C TYR A 31 3.67 14.15 8.30
N GLU A 32 4.12 15.29 8.83
CA GLU A 32 4.70 16.36 8.01
C GLU A 32 5.94 15.85 7.26
N GLY A 33 6.00 16.14 5.96
CA GLY A 33 7.12 15.77 5.09
C GLY A 33 7.18 14.30 4.68
N GLU A 34 6.20 13.44 5.05
CA GLU A 34 6.20 12.05 4.60
C GLU A 34 5.60 11.87 3.20
N PHE A 35 6.02 10.82 2.52
CA PHE A 35 5.37 10.27 1.34
C PHE A 35 4.51 9.08 1.75
N LEU A 36 3.21 9.29 1.90
CA LEU A 36 2.23 8.25 2.25
C LEU A 36 1.54 7.74 1.00
N THR A 37 1.39 6.42 0.86
CA THR A 37 0.66 5.81 -0.26
C THR A 37 -0.53 5.00 0.21
N PHE A 38 -1.71 5.26 -0.37
CA PHE A 38 -2.86 4.34 -0.32
C PHE A 38 -2.72 3.32 -1.44
N LEU A 39 -2.60 2.06 -1.09
CA LEU A 39 -2.43 0.93 -2.00
C LEU A 39 -3.55 -0.08 -1.81
N GLY A 40 -4.08 -0.65 -2.89
CA GLY A 40 -5.14 -1.67 -2.80
C GLY A 40 -5.83 -1.91 -4.13
N PRO A 41 -6.70 -2.93 -4.25
CA PRO A 41 -7.45 -3.22 -5.47
C PRO A 41 -8.42 -2.09 -5.85
N SER A 42 -8.92 -2.15 -7.08
CA SER A 42 -9.94 -1.19 -7.55
C SER A 42 -11.20 -1.29 -6.67
N GLY A 43 -11.81 -0.14 -6.35
CA GLY A 43 -13.04 -0.08 -5.55
C GLY A 43 -12.87 -0.24 -4.04
N CYS A 44 -11.65 -0.37 -3.49
CA CYS A 44 -11.46 -0.53 -2.05
C CYS A 44 -11.55 0.77 -1.22
N GLY A 45 -11.81 1.93 -1.85
CA GLY A 45 -12.03 3.20 -1.15
C GLY A 45 -10.89 4.22 -1.19
N LYS A 46 -9.75 3.97 -1.88
CA LYS A 46 -8.57 4.85 -1.95
C LYS A 46 -8.90 6.27 -2.44
N THR A 47 -9.47 6.39 -3.65
CA THR A 47 -9.87 7.66 -4.24
C THR A 47 -10.94 8.36 -3.41
N THR A 48 -11.87 7.60 -2.81
CA THR A 48 -12.88 8.17 -1.89
C THR A 48 -12.21 8.80 -0.67
N THR A 49 -11.25 8.10 -0.04
CA THR A 49 -10.47 8.64 1.08
C THR A 49 -9.70 9.89 0.69
N LEU A 50 -9.04 9.88 -0.48
CA LEU A 50 -8.34 11.06 -1.01
C LEU A 50 -9.30 12.24 -1.23
N ARG A 51 -10.48 12.00 -1.81
CA ARG A 51 -11.51 13.03 -2.05
C ARG A 51 -12.07 13.60 -0.75
N ILE A 52 -12.21 12.79 0.29
CA ILE A 52 -12.60 13.24 1.64
C ILE A 52 -11.52 14.17 2.22
N ILE A 53 -10.25 13.84 2.12
CA ILE A 53 -9.14 14.72 2.56
C ILE A 53 -9.15 16.02 1.76
N ALA A 54 -9.37 15.95 0.45
CA ALA A 54 -9.42 17.11 -0.44
C ALA A 54 -10.66 18.01 -0.24
N GLY A 55 -11.73 17.49 0.38
CA GLY A 55 -13.02 18.19 0.55
C GLY A 55 -13.94 18.14 -0.67
N PHE A 56 -13.66 17.23 -1.63
CA PHE A 56 -14.56 16.96 -2.74
C PHE A 56 -15.68 15.99 -2.35
N GLU A 57 -15.52 15.31 -1.21
CA GLU A 57 -16.50 14.38 -0.65
C GLU A 57 -16.59 14.60 0.85
N THR A 58 -17.81 14.61 1.40
CA THR A 58 -18.04 14.71 2.85
C THR A 58 -18.14 13.29 3.42
N PRO A 59 -17.45 12.97 4.52
CA PRO A 59 -17.61 11.68 5.18
C PRO A 59 -19.04 11.52 5.73
N THR A 60 -19.51 10.28 5.91
CA THR A 60 -20.79 9.99 6.57
C THR A 60 -20.67 10.22 8.07
N SER A 61 -19.52 9.89 8.66
CA SER A 61 -19.19 10.18 10.05
C SER A 61 -17.68 10.37 10.21
N GLY A 62 -17.28 10.86 11.38
CA GLY A 62 -15.87 11.11 11.73
C GLY A 62 -15.42 12.51 11.36
N LYS A 63 -14.12 12.78 11.55
CA LYS A 63 -13.54 14.12 11.35
C LYS A 63 -12.25 14.07 10.55
N VAL A 64 -12.06 15.08 9.69
CA VAL A 64 -10.80 15.34 8.99
C VAL A 64 -10.16 16.57 9.62
N LEU A 65 -8.94 16.39 10.16
CA LEU A 65 -8.18 17.51 10.68
C LEU A 65 -6.97 17.77 9.77
N LEU A 66 -6.74 19.04 9.45
CA LEU A 66 -5.54 19.52 8.76
C LEU A 66 -4.79 20.47 9.71
N ASP A 67 -3.54 20.12 10.04
CA ASP A 67 -2.70 20.89 10.97
C ASP A 67 -3.42 21.18 12.30
N GLY A 68 -4.18 20.18 12.80
CA GLY A 68 -4.97 20.26 14.03
C GLY A 68 -6.33 20.97 13.91
N GLN A 69 -6.67 21.55 12.75
CA GLN A 69 -7.94 22.23 12.53
C GLN A 69 -8.96 21.28 11.88
N ASP A 70 -10.17 21.22 12.40
CA ASP A 70 -11.29 20.48 11.80
C ASP A 70 -11.71 21.15 10.49
N VAL A 71 -11.55 20.42 9.38
CA VAL A 71 -11.87 20.88 8.02
C VAL A 71 -12.98 20.05 7.38
N THR A 72 -13.66 19.21 8.15
CA THR A 72 -14.62 18.22 7.65
C THR A 72 -15.66 18.84 6.72
N GLU A 73 -16.24 19.96 7.11
CA GLU A 73 -17.28 20.68 6.35
C GLU A 73 -16.71 21.78 5.42
N LEU A 74 -15.37 21.98 5.41
CA LEU A 74 -14.78 23.02 4.56
C LEU A 74 -14.72 22.57 3.10
N PRO A 75 -15.13 23.42 2.15
CA PRO A 75 -15.01 23.14 0.72
C PRO A 75 -13.52 23.11 0.29
N PRO A 76 -13.19 22.44 -0.85
CA PRO A 76 -11.81 22.22 -1.31
C PRO A 76 -10.94 23.49 -1.35
N TYR A 77 -11.49 24.60 -1.83
CA TYR A 77 -10.75 25.87 -1.99
C TYR A 77 -10.37 26.56 -0.67
N LYS A 78 -10.94 26.11 0.44
CA LYS A 78 -10.60 26.61 1.80
C LYS A 78 -9.61 25.69 2.53
N ARG A 79 -9.28 24.53 1.98
CA ARG A 79 -8.33 23.60 2.57
C ARG A 79 -6.92 23.88 2.02
N ASN A 80 -5.91 23.82 2.88
CA ASN A 80 -4.52 24.02 2.44
C ASN A 80 -3.92 22.71 1.87
N VAL A 81 -4.64 22.11 0.93
CA VAL A 81 -4.24 20.93 0.18
C VAL A 81 -4.50 21.18 -1.31
N ASN A 82 -3.67 20.59 -2.17
CA ASN A 82 -3.91 20.63 -3.61
C ASN A 82 -3.90 19.23 -4.19
N THR A 83 -4.72 19.00 -5.23
CA THR A 83 -4.91 17.69 -5.85
C THR A 83 -4.42 17.68 -7.29
N VAL A 84 -3.65 16.65 -7.65
CA VAL A 84 -3.34 16.27 -9.03
C VAL A 84 -4.20 15.07 -9.39
N PHE A 85 -5.09 15.24 -10.36
CA PHE A 85 -6.01 14.22 -10.82
C PHE A 85 -5.35 13.28 -11.83
N GLN A 86 -5.89 12.09 -12.00
CA GLN A 86 -5.41 11.04 -12.90
C GLN A 86 -5.30 11.53 -14.37
N ASN A 87 -6.23 12.36 -14.85
CA ASN A 87 -6.22 12.96 -16.19
C ASN A 87 -5.45 14.30 -16.25
N TYR A 88 -4.72 14.66 -15.17
CA TYR A 88 -4.00 15.92 -14.98
C TYR A 88 -4.87 17.18 -14.96
N ALA A 89 -6.08 17.16 -15.52
CA ALA A 89 -7.06 18.25 -15.59
C ALA A 89 -6.45 19.62 -15.99
N LEU A 90 -5.55 19.62 -16.99
CA LEU A 90 -4.99 20.87 -17.52
C LEU A 90 -6.04 21.60 -18.36
N PHE A 91 -6.05 22.93 -18.25
CA PHE A 91 -6.93 23.79 -19.04
C PHE A 91 -6.43 23.83 -20.50
N PRO A 92 -7.15 23.24 -21.45
CA PRO A 92 -6.63 23.05 -22.82
C PRO A 92 -6.52 24.35 -23.63
N HIS A 93 -7.28 25.37 -23.26
CA HIS A 93 -7.29 26.70 -23.89
C HIS A 93 -6.18 27.61 -23.38
N MET A 94 -5.59 27.34 -22.21
CA MET A 94 -4.50 28.06 -21.60
C MET A 94 -3.15 27.50 -22.02
N ASN A 95 -2.09 28.34 -22.07
CA ASN A 95 -0.72 27.87 -22.18
C ASN A 95 -0.25 27.28 -20.84
N ILE A 96 1.00 26.76 -20.78
CA ILE A 96 1.56 26.15 -19.58
C ILE A 96 1.74 27.16 -18.45
N PHE A 97 2.22 28.36 -18.77
CA PHE A 97 2.40 29.43 -17.80
C PHE A 97 1.07 29.77 -17.12
N ASP A 98 0.02 29.99 -17.91
CA ASP A 98 -1.30 30.35 -17.41
C ASP A 98 -1.94 29.21 -16.62
N ASN A 99 -1.71 27.95 -17.01
CA ASN A 99 -2.13 26.79 -16.24
C ASN A 99 -1.52 26.80 -14.83
N VAL A 100 -0.22 27.06 -14.71
CA VAL A 100 0.48 27.09 -13.41
C VAL A 100 0.07 28.34 -12.60
N ALA A 101 -0.13 29.47 -13.26
CA ALA A 101 -0.52 30.75 -12.66
C ALA A 101 -1.96 30.74 -12.11
N PHE A 102 -2.84 29.85 -12.62
CA PHE A 102 -4.29 29.91 -12.43
C PHE A 102 -4.70 30.15 -10.97
N GLY A 103 -4.20 29.34 -10.03
CA GLY A 103 -4.56 29.47 -8.61
C GLY A 103 -4.07 30.77 -7.97
N LEU A 104 -2.93 31.28 -8.41
CA LEU A 104 -2.40 32.56 -7.93
C LEU A 104 -3.21 33.74 -8.47
N VAL A 105 -3.69 33.65 -9.72
CA VAL A 105 -4.57 34.65 -10.32
C VAL A 105 -5.93 34.71 -9.58
N GLU A 106 -6.52 33.55 -9.27
CA GLU A 106 -7.76 33.47 -8.49
C GLU A 106 -7.59 34.07 -7.08
N LYS A 107 -6.41 33.92 -6.47
CA LYS A 107 -6.04 34.55 -5.19
C LYS A 107 -5.74 36.05 -5.32
N LYS A 108 -5.85 36.64 -6.52
CA LYS A 108 -5.52 38.05 -6.83
C LYS A 108 -4.09 38.45 -6.42
N THR A 109 -3.15 37.54 -6.54
CA THR A 109 -1.71 37.78 -6.26
C THR A 109 -1.13 38.78 -7.26
N ASP A 110 -0.15 39.57 -6.82
CA ASP A 110 0.53 40.54 -7.70
C ASP A 110 1.18 39.87 -8.91
N LYS A 111 1.09 40.50 -10.09
CA LYS A 111 1.58 39.93 -11.37
C LYS A 111 3.07 39.62 -11.35
N ARG A 112 3.91 40.38 -10.65
CA ARG A 112 5.35 40.12 -10.54
C ARG A 112 5.60 38.87 -9.73
N VAL A 113 4.91 38.73 -8.59
CA VAL A 113 4.99 37.54 -7.74
C VAL A 113 4.52 36.30 -8.50
N ILE A 114 3.42 36.42 -9.28
CA ILE A 114 2.95 35.32 -10.16
C ILE A 114 4.06 34.91 -11.13
N ALA A 115 4.66 35.87 -11.84
CA ALA A 115 5.68 35.56 -12.83
C ALA A 115 6.91 34.86 -12.21
N GLU A 116 7.39 35.37 -11.08
CA GLU A 116 8.52 34.75 -10.35
C GLU A 116 8.19 33.34 -9.89
N LYS A 117 7.04 33.14 -9.23
CA LYS A 117 6.61 31.85 -8.69
C LYS A 117 6.38 30.81 -9.79
N VAL A 118 5.70 31.19 -10.88
CA VAL A 118 5.45 30.30 -12.01
C VAL A 118 6.75 29.87 -12.67
N ASN A 119 7.67 30.79 -12.92
CA ASN A 119 8.97 30.47 -13.50
C ASN A 119 9.77 29.52 -12.57
N GLN A 120 9.78 29.79 -11.26
CA GLN A 120 10.39 28.89 -10.27
C GLN A 120 9.80 27.49 -10.33
N MET A 121 8.48 27.36 -10.38
CA MET A 121 7.79 26.06 -10.44
C MET A 121 8.08 25.34 -11.75
N LEU A 122 8.11 26.05 -12.88
CA LEU A 122 8.43 25.46 -14.18
C LEU A 122 9.90 25.01 -14.27
N GLU A 123 10.85 25.77 -13.74
CA GLU A 123 12.25 25.35 -13.63
C GLU A 123 12.38 24.10 -12.75
N MET A 124 11.72 24.07 -11.61
CA MET A 124 11.72 22.93 -10.68
C MET A 124 11.28 21.62 -11.35
N VAL A 125 10.27 21.68 -12.23
CA VAL A 125 9.79 20.50 -12.97
C VAL A 125 10.49 20.35 -14.34
N GLN A 126 11.59 21.07 -14.61
CA GLN A 126 12.39 21.01 -15.84
C GLN A 126 11.61 21.42 -17.11
N LEU A 127 10.69 22.36 -17.00
CA LEU A 127 9.86 22.89 -18.09
C LEU A 127 10.02 24.42 -18.29
N GLY A 128 11.04 25.05 -17.74
CA GLY A 128 11.23 26.51 -17.73
C GLY A 128 11.13 27.19 -19.09
N LYS A 129 11.61 26.52 -20.18
CA LYS A 129 11.52 27.06 -21.55
C LYS A 129 10.22 26.75 -22.27
N MET A 130 9.23 26.13 -21.60
CA MET A 130 8.01 25.66 -22.26
C MET A 130 6.75 26.45 -21.88
N GLY A 131 6.86 27.53 -21.12
CA GLY A 131 5.72 28.29 -20.57
C GLY A 131 4.68 28.72 -21.61
N SER A 132 5.10 29.09 -22.84
CA SER A 132 4.22 29.53 -23.92
C SER A 132 3.50 28.40 -24.68
N ARG A 133 3.88 27.13 -24.49
CA ARG A 133 3.24 25.98 -25.17
C ARG A 133 1.85 25.70 -24.62
N LYS A 134 1.02 25.04 -25.44
CA LYS A 134 -0.30 24.53 -25.00
C LYS A 134 -0.19 23.07 -24.53
N PRO A 135 -1.12 22.57 -23.67
CA PRO A 135 -1.14 21.19 -23.22
C PRO A 135 -1.16 20.14 -24.34
N SER A 136 -1.77 20.46 -25.49
CA SER A 136 -1.82 19.58 -26.68
C SER A 136 -0.44 19.31 -27.30
N GLN A 137 0.56 20.15 -27.00
CA GLN A 137 1.92 20.04 -27.52
C GLN A 137 2.87 19.28 -26.58
N LEU A 138 2.34 18.70 -25.50
CA LEU A 138 3.11 18.04 -24.45
C LEU A 138 2.92 16.51 -24.48
N SER A 139 3.99 15.78 -24.13
CA SER A 139 3.90 14.37 -23.79
C SER A 139 3.16 14.16 -22.47
N GLY A 140 2.71 12.92 -22.20
CA GLY A 140 2.03 12.57 -20.94
C GLY A 140 2.82 12.97 -19.69
N GLY A 141 4.10 12.63 -19.63
CA GLY A 141 4.98 13.02 -18.51
C GLY A 141 5.17 14.54 -18.37
N GLN A 142 5.19 15.28 -19.49
CA GLN A 142 5.25 16.75 -19.42
C GLN A 142 3.94 17.34 -18.89
N LYS A 143 2.78 16.80 -19.31
CA LYS A 143 1.46 17.21 -18.77
C LYS A 143 1.39 16.98 -17.26
N GLN A 144 1.86 15.84 -16.79
CA GLN A 144 1.95 15.53 -15.36
C GLN A 144 2.80 16.55 -14.60
N ARG A 145 3.99 16.86 -15.09
CA ARG A 145 4.89 17.87 -14.48
C ARG A 145 4.23 19.24 -14.41
N VAL A 146 3.49 19.65 -15.44
CA VAL A 146 2.72 20.91 -15.41
C VAL A 146 1.63 20.87 -14.34
N ALA A 147 0.90 19.75 -14.20
CA ALA A 147 -0.13 19.59 -13.18
C ALA A 147 0.46 19.66 -11.75
N ILE A 148 1.63 19.06 -11.54
CA ILE A 148 2.37 19.14 -10.28
C ILE A 148 2.82 20.59 -10.02
N ALA A 149 3.44 21.27 -11.01
CA ALA A 149 3.84 22.68 -10.89
C ALA A 149 2.65 23.59 -10.54
N ARG A 150 1.49 23.40 -11.18
CA ARG A 150 0.25 24.11 -10.89
C ARG A 150 -0.21 23.90 -9.44
N ALA A 151 -0.14 22.66 -8.96
CA ALA A 151 -0.52 22.34 -7.60
C ALA A 151 0.45 22.94 -6.58
N LEU A 152 1.75 22.88 -6.84
CA LEU A 152 2.79 23.44 -5.98
C LEU A 152 2.84 24.97 -5.95
N ALA A 153 2.41 25.64 -7.01
CA ALA A 153 2.42 27.11 -7.10
C ALA A 153 1.63 27.80 -5.96
N ASN A 154 0.65 27.08 -5.38
CA ASN A 154 -0.18 27.59 -4.27
C ASN A 154 0.42 27.36 -2.88
N ASP A 155 1.63 26.83 -2.76
CA ASP A 155 2.32 26.47 -1.51
C ASP A 155 1.47 25.59 -0.57
N PRO A 156 0.96 24.44 -1.04
CA PRO A 156 0.14 23.56 -0.24
C PRO A 156 0.96 22.89 0.85
N LYS A 157 0.35 22.63 2.03
CA LYS A 157 0.96 21.80 3.07
C LYS A 157 0.98 20.32 2.67
N VAL A 158 -0.04 19.88 1.93
CA VAL A 158 -0.20 18.50 1.46
C VAL A 158 -0.52 18.49 -0.02
N LEU A 159 0.20 17.68 -0.78
CA LEU A 159 -0.09 17.38 -2.18
C LEU A 159 -0.75 16.01 -2.28
N LEU A 160 -1.96 15.99 -2.84
CA LEU A 160 -2.75 14.79 -3.08
C LEU A 160 -2.60 14.36 -4.54
N LEU A 161 -2.30 13.10 -4.78
CA LEU A 161 -1.98 12.55 -6.10
C LEU A 161 -2.85 11.32 -6.36
N ASP A 162 -3.81 11.44 -7.28
CA ASP A 162 -4.74 10.35 -7.62
C ASP A 162 -4.27 9.64 -8.90
N GLU A 163 -3.63 8.49 -8.76
CA GLU A 163 -3.07 7.65 -9.83
C GLU A 163 -2.31 8.42 -10.93
N PRO A 164 -1.39 9.34 -10.60
CA PRO A 164 -0.83 10.28 -11.56
C PRO A 164 0.09 9.63 -12.61
N LEU A 165 0.56 8.38 -12.37
CA LEU A 165 1.44 7.65 -13.29
C LEU A 165 0.71 6.62 -14.16
N GLY A 166 -0.58 6.38 -13.92
CA GLY A 166 -1.34 5.29 -14.56
C GLY A 166 -1.39 5.35 -16.09
N ALA A 167 -1.34 6.56 -16.68
CA ALA A 167 -1.42 6.75 -18.13
C ALA A 167 -0.05 6.68 -18.85
N LEU A 168 1.07 6.41 -18.14
CA LEU A 168 2.42 6.41 -18.70
C LEU A 168 2.87 5.01 -19.07
N ASP A 169 3.73 4.92 -20.11
CA ASP A 169 4.45 3.69 -20.42
C ASP A 169 5.42 3.30 -19.31
N MET A 170 5.79 2.02 -19.23
CA MET A 170 6.61 1.46 -18.14
C MET A 170 7.95 2.19 -17.94
N LYS A 171 8.68 2.51 -19.03
CA LYS A 171 10.00 3.16 -18.94
C LYS A 171 9.87 4.58 -18.39
N LEU A 172 8.89 5.33 -18.90
CA LEU A 172 8.62 6.68 -18.45
C LEU A 172 8.09 6.68 -17.00
N ARG A 173 7.24 5.72 -16.65
CA ARG A 173 6.70 5.54 -15.30
C ARG A 173 7.83 5.36 -14.27
N LYS A 174 8.76 4.42 -14.48
CA LYS A 174 9.92 4.20 -13.59
C LYS A 174 10.77 5.45 -13.41
N ARG A 175 11.00 6.19 -14.47
CA ARG A 175 11.72 7.48 -14.40
C ARG A 175 10.95 8.52 -13.57
N MET A 176 9.65 8.63 -13.80
CA MET A 176 8.79 9.59 -13.09
C MET A 176 8.64 9.28 -11.60
N GLN A 177 8.65 8.00 -11.20
CA GLN A 177 8.68 7.58 -9.79
C GLN A 177 9.89 8.18 -9.06
N LEU A 178 11.09 8.00 -9.63
CA LEU A 178 12.32 8.54 -9.04
C LEU A 178 12.31 10.09 -8.98
N GLU A 179 11.85 10.74 -10.05
CA GLU A 179 11.72 12.19 -10.11
C GLU A 179 10.73 12.74 -9.07
N LEU A 180 9.57 12.07 -8.89
CA LEU A 180 8.56 12.44 -7.88
C LEU A 180 9.10 12.30 -6.46
N LYS A 181 9.77 11.19 -6.14
CA LYS A 181 10.39 11.00 -4.82
C LYS A 181 11.48 12.03 -4.54
N ALA A 182 12.34 12.32 -5.54
CA ALA A 182 13.38 13.35 -5.42
C ALA A 182 12.76 14.75 -5.23
N LEU A 183 11.70 15.07 -5.97
CA LEU A 183 10.98 16.34 -5.84
C LEU A 183 10.39 16.50 -4.44
N GLN A 184 9.68 15.47 -3.94
CA GLN A 184 9.09 15.47 -2.60
C GLN A 184 10.15 15.71 -1.52
N LYS A 185 11.28 15.00 -1.59
CA LYS A 185 12.42 15.19 -0.66
C LYS A 185 12.99 16.60 -0.71
N SER A 186 13.15 17.19 -1.90
CA SER A 186 13.72 18.53 -2.07
C SER A 186 12.82 19.63 -1.53
N LEU A 187 11.50 19.41 -1.57
CA LEU A 187 10.48 20.35 -1.10
C LEU A 187 10.17 20.21 0.39
N GLY A 188 10.37 19.01 0.96
CA GLY A 188 10.01 18.72 2.35
C GLY A 188 8.50 18.74 2.64
N ILE A 189 7.64 18.75 1.60
CA ILE A 189 6.19 18.76 1.76
C ILE A 189 5.62 17.35 1.85
N THR A 190 4.44 17.21 2.44
CA THR A 190 3.75 15.93 2.58
C THR A 190 3.05 15.54 1.29
N PHE A 191 3.29 14.31 0.81
CA PHE A 191 2.58 13.72 -0.32
C PHE A 191 1.66 12.61 0.16
N ILE A 192 0.40 12.63 -0.33
CA ILE A 192 -0.53 11.50 -0.21
C ILE A 192 -0.81 11.01 -1.63
N TYR A 193 -0.43 9.79 -1.89
CA TYR A 193 -0.42 9.16 -3.21
C TYR A 193 -1.39 7.99 -3.26
N VAL A 194 -2.19 7.90 -4.30
CA VAL A 194 -3.08 6.76 -4.56
C VAL A 194 -2.56 5.97 -5.75
N THR A 195 -2.44 4.67 -5.59
CA THR A 195 -2.10 3.75 -6.69
C THR A 195 -2.68 2.36 -6.45
N HIS A 196 -2.75 1.57 -7.50
CA HIS A 196 -2.95 0.12 -7.45
C HIS A 196 -1.66 -0.64 -7.84
N ASP A 197 -0.59 0.06 -8.18
CA ASP A 197 0.71 -0.50 -8.56
C ASP A 197 1.60 -0.68 -7.32
N GLN A 198 1.96 -1.92 -7.03
CA GLN A 198 2.77 -2.29 -5.88
C GLN A 198 4.21 -1.77 -5.99
N GLU A 199 4.79 -1.78 -7.22
CA GLU A 199 6.15 -1.30 -7.48
C GLU A 199 6.25 0.21 -7.15
N GLU A 200 5.23 0.99 -7.50
CA GLU A 200 5.14 2.40 -7.15
C GLU A 200 5.14 2.62 -5.63
N ALA A 201 4.24 1.90 -4.93
CA ALA A 201 4.11 2.03 -3.49
C ALA A 201 5.40 1.63 -2.76
N LEU A 202 5.99 0.48 -3.10
CA LEU A 202 7.22 -0.01 -2.46
C LEU A 202 8.45 0.88 -2.73
N THR A 203 8.51 1.52 -3.93
CA THR A 203 9.67 2.32 -4.33
C THR A 203 9.65 3.75 -3.76
N MET A 204 8.47 4.37 -3.68
CA MET A 204 8.38 5.79 -3.38
C MET A 204 8.01 6.11 -1.93
N SER A 205 7.29 5.21 -1.24
CA SER A 205 6.65 5.54 0.02
C SER A 205 7.58 5.49 1.22
N ASP A 206 7.36 6.37 2.17
CA ASP A 206 7.90 6.25 3.52
C ASP A 206 6.98 5.35 4.36
N ARG A 207 5.64 5.46 4.13
CA ARG A 207 4.62 4.55 4.69
C ARG A 207 3.59 4.21 3.63
N ILE A 208 3.07 2.99 3.72
CA ILE A 208 2.01 2.46 2.86
C ILE A 208 0.81 2.10 3.74
N VAL A 209 -0.37 2.48 3.30
CA VAL A 209 -1.66 2.05 3.83
C VAL A 209 -2.24 1.05 2.84
N VAL A 210 -2.22 -0.23 3.18
CA VAL A 210 -2.87 -1.27 2.36
C VAL A 210 -4.36 -1.28 2.68
N MET A 211 -5.18 -1.06 1.64
CA MET A 211 -6.64 -0.99 1.76
C MET A 211 -7.32 -2.17 1.09
N ASN A 212 -8.35 -2.70 1.75
CA ASN A 212 -9.22 -3.74 1.19
C ASN A 212 -10.66 -3.56 1.70
N LYS A 213 -11.66 -3.66 0.81
CA LYS A 213 -13.09 -3.63 1.16
C LYS A 213 -13.45 -2.52 2.17
N GLY A 214 -12.91 -1.32 1.97
CA GLY A 214 -13.20 -0.13 2.76
C GLY A 214 -12.46 -0.02 4.09
N LYS A 215 -11.54 -0.92 4.44
CA LYS A 215 -10.75 -0.87 5.67
C LYS A 215 -9.24 -0.85 5.40
N PHE A 216 -8.47 -0.43 6.39
CA PHE A 216 -7.02 -0.51 6.38
C PHE A 216 -6.59 -1.87 6.91
N GLU A 217 -6.02 -2.71 6.05
CA GLU A 217 -5.50 -4.02 6.41
C GLU A 217 -4.18 -3.91 7.19
N GLN A 218 -3.29 -3.02 6.72
CA GLN A 218 -2.01 -2.79 7.36
C GLN A 218 -1.48 -1.40 7.01
N ILE A 219 -0.83 -0.76 7.98
CA ILE A 219 -0.08 0.48 7.81
C ILE A 219 1.35 0.21 8.27
N GLY A 220 2.34 0.54 7.43
CA GLY A 220 3.75 0.33 7.76
C GLY A 220 4.68 0.88 6.69
N THR A 221 5.98 0.75 6.90
CA THR A 221 7.01 1.02 5.88
C THR A 221 6.91 -0.01 4.76
N ALA A 222 7.47 0.30 3.59
CA ALA A 222 7.52 -0.65 2.47
C ALA A 222 8.10 -2.01 2.88
N ARG A 223 9.14 -1.98 3.72
CA ARG A 223 9.80 -3.18 4.23
C ARG A 223 8.91 -3.99 5.15
N GLU A 224 8.24 -3.35 6.12
CA GLU A 224 7.31 -4.02 7.03
C GLU A 224 6.13 -4.66 6.30
N ILE A 225 5.55 -3.97 5.29
CA ILE A 225 4.45 -4.48 4.49
C ILE A 225 4.87 -5.72 3.67
N TYR A 226 6.11 -5.72 3.13
CA TYR A 226 6.61 -6.82 2.31
C TYR A 226 7.13 -8.00 3.13
N GLU A 227 7.99 -7.73 4.14
CA GLU A 227 8.67 -8.77 4.93
C GLU A 227 7.77 -9.32 6.05
N HIS A 228 6.85 -8.51 6.61
CA HIS A 228 6.01 -8.85 7.76
C HIS A 228 4.53 -8.54 7.51
N PRO A 229 3.91 -9.17 6.50
CA PRO A 229 2.47 -9.02 6.25
C PRO A 229 1.68 -9.53 7.48
N LYS A 230 0.64 -8.75 7.87
CA LYS A 230 -0.19 -9.09 9.04
C LYS A 230 -1.35 -10.01 8.70
N THR A 231 -1.81 -10.00 7.45
CA THR A 231 -2.96 -10.80 6.99
C THR A 231 -2.60 -11.55 5.71
N LYS A 232 -3.29 -12.66 5.47
CA LYS A 232 -3.20 -13.42 4.21
C LYS A 232 -3.42 -12.50 3.00
N PHE A 233 -4.37 -11.55 3.11
CA PHE A 233 -4.63 -10.60 2.04
C PHE A 233 -3.40 -9.75 1.71
N VAL A 234 -2.74 -9.17 2.72
CA VAL A 234 -1.53 -8.37 2.50
C VAL A 234 -0.40 -9.22 1.92
N ALA A 235 -0.21 -10.43 2.43
CA ALA A 235 0.79 -11.37 1.95
C ALA A 235 0.62 -11.73 0.47
N ASP A 236 -0.63 -11.98 0.05
CA ASP A 236 -0.98 -12.35 -1.34
C ASP A 236 -1.00 -11.14 -2.27
N PHE A 237 -1.49 -10.00 -1.78
CA PHE A 237 -1.62 -8.78 -2.58
C PHE A 237 -0.27 -8.11 -2.85
N ILE A 238 0.72 -8.20 -1.95
CA ILE A 238 2.02 -7.53 -2.07
C ILE A 238 3.09 -8.51 -2.56
N GLY A 239 3.39 -8.45 -3.84
CA GLY A 239 4.39 -9.32 -4.46
C GLY A 239 3.94 -10.78 -4.63
N GLU A 240 4.86 -11.61 -5.09
CA GLU A 240 4.63 -13.06 -5.15
C GLU A 240 4.88 -13.69 -3.77
N SER A 241 4.04 -14.66 -3.39
CA SER A 241 4.16 -15.37 -2.11
C SER A 241 3.88 -16.86 -2.29
N ASN A 242 4.48 -17.67 -1.43
CA ASN A 242 4.02 -19.01 -1.11
C ASN A 242 3.24 -18.93 0.20
N ILE A 243 1.95 -19.23 0.17
CA ILE A 243 1.07 -19.19 1.36
C ILE A 243 0.45 -20.56 1.52
N PHE A 244 0.69 -21.18 2.67
CA PHE A 244 0.17 -22.51 2.99
C PHE A 244 -0.64 -22.43 4.29
N GLU A 245 -1.62 -23.32 4.41
CA GLU A 245 -2.31 -23.60 5.65
C GLU A 245 -1.54 -24.66 6.43
N ALA A 246 -1.36 -24.47 7.72
CA ALA A 246 -0.60 -25.35 8.58
C ALA A 246 -1.18 -25.44 9.99
N GLY A 247 -1.02 -26.57 10.65
CA GLY A 247 -1.35 -26.72 12.06
C GLY A 247 -0.14 -26.51 12.96
N VAL A 248 -0.33 -25.78 14.07
CA VAL A 248 0.70 -25.57 15.07
C VAL A 248 0.90 -26.85 15.91
N VAL A 249 2.09 -27.41 15.86
CA VAL A 249 2.47 -28.60 16.68
C VAL A 249 3.01 -28.17 18.02
N GLU A 250 3.91 -27.20 18.01
CA GLU A 250 4.62 -26.67 19.21
C GLU A 250 5.04 -25.23 18.97
N ASN A 251 4.97 -24.40 19.99
CA ASN A 251 5.60 -23.07 20.00
C ASN A 251 6.52 -22.97 21.20
N LYS A 252 7.81 -22.95 20.97
CA LYS A 252 8.81 -22.93 22.04
C LYS A 252 9.99 -22.03 21.65
N ASP A 253 10.44 -21.22 22.60
CA ASP A 253 11.61 -20.33 22.46
C ASP A 253 11.50 -19.38 21.24
N GLY A 254 10.25 -19.04 20.79
CA GLY A 254 9.99 -18.18 19.66
C GLY A 254 10.02 -18.88 18.30
N ILE A 255 10.16 -20.22 18.29
CA ILE A 255 10.06 -21.06 17.10
C ILE A 255 8.74 -21.82 17.12
N VAL A 256 7.97 -21.66 16.06
CA VAL A 256 6.72 -22.38 15.82
C VAL A 256 7.00 -23.55 14.90
N LYS A 257 6.78 -24.77 15.40
CA LYS A 257 6.82 -25.99 14.58
C LYS A 257 5.44 -26.22 14.01
N LEU A 258 5.37 -26.41 12.72
CA LEU A 258 4.15 -26.52 11.95
C LEU A 258 4.08 -27.83 11.19
N VAL A 259 2.88 -28.38 11.07
CA VAL A 259 2.59 -29.53 10.22
C VAL A 259 1.71 -29.08 9.06
N MET A 260 2.10 -29.47 7.87
CA MET A 260 1.34 -29.34 6.63
C MET A 260 1.00 -30.75 6.13
N GLU A 261 0.06 -30.88 5.18
CA GLU A 261 -0.28 -32.20 4.59
C GLU A 261 0.97 -32.92 4.03
N ASN A 262 1.97 -32.18 3.58
CA ASN A 262 3.14 -32.69 2.87
C ASN A 262 4.42 -32.74 3.71
N GLY A 263 4.37 -32.37 4.99
CA GLY A 263 5.54 -32.44 5.85
C GLY A 263 5.55 -31.43 7.01
N HIS A 264 6.65 -31.48 7.75
CA HIS A 264 6.89 -30.55 8.86
C HIS A 264 7.77 -29.39 8.40
N VAL A 265 7.47 -28.21 8.90
CA VAL A 265 8.21 -26.98 8.67
C VAL A 265 8.29 -26.18 9.95
N GLN A 266 9.11 -25.14 9.98
CA GLN A 266 9.20 -24.24 11.14
C GLN A 266 9.40 -22.78 10.71
N ALA A 267 9.02 -21.87 11.59
CA ALA A 267 9.17 -20.44 11.42
C ALA A 267 9.30 -19.75 12.77
N ASN A 268 9.84 -18.53 12.79
CA ASN A 268 9.76 -17.68 13.96
C ASN A 268 8.33 -17.19 14.19
N GLY A 269 7.88 -17.21 15.41
CA GLY A 269 6.54 -16.72 15.77
C GLY A 269 6.32 -16.63 17.27
N LYS A 270 5.40 -15.73 17.65
CA LYS A 270 4.95 -15.55 19.03
C LYS A 270 3.44 -15.65 19.06
N ASP A 271 2.90 -15.98 20.21
CA ASP A 271 1.44 -15.94 20.47
C ASP A 271 0.60 -16.93 19.65
N PHE A 272 1.21 -18.05 19.18
CA PHE A 272 0.51 -19.17 18.54
C PHE A 272 0.35 -20.32 19.52
N ILE A 273 -0.83 -20.94 19.54
CA ILE A 273 -1.16 -22.04 20.44
C ILE A 273 -1.12 -23.39 19.71
N LYS A 274 -0.85 -24.45 20.43
CA LYS A 274 -0.89 -25.81 19.87
C LYS A 274 -2.27 -26.12 19.29
N ASP A 275 -2.29 -26.86 18.17
CA ASP A 275 -3.47 -27.28 17.41
C ASP A 275 -4.23 -26.10 16.71
N GLU A 276 -3.67 -24.88 16.75
CA GLU A 276 -4.18 -23.74 15.97
C GLU A 276 -3.89 -23.94 14.48
N ILE A 277 -4.85 -23.58 13.62
CA ILE A 277 -4.65 -23.51 12.18
C ILE A 277 -4.21 -22.10 11.82
N VAL A 278 -3.08 -22.00 11.10
CA VAL A 278 -2.43 -20.76 10.74
C VAL A 278 -2.10 -20.71 9.26
N TYR A 279 -1.83 -19.53 8.73
CA TYR A 279 -1.17 -19.38 7.45
C TYR A 279 0.33 -19.18 7.68
N ILE A 280 1.15 -19.88 6.88
CA ILE A 280 2.58 -19.60 6.77
C ILE A 280 2.86 -19.00 5.39
N CYS A 281 3.53 -17.85 5.37
CA CYS A 281 3.91 -17.14 4.16
C CYS A 281 5.43 -17.12 4.02
N VAL A 282 5.93 -17.53 2.84
CA VAL A 282 7.36 -17.45 2.49
C VAL A 282 7.49 -16.82 1.11
N ARG A 283 8.35 -15.80 1.00
CA ARG A 283 8.64 -15.19 -0.29
C ARG A 283 9.44 -16.12 -1.18
N PRO A 284 9.21 -16.17 -2.51
CA PRO A 284 9.90 -17.08 -3.42
C PRO A 284 11.44 -16.97 -3.39
N GLU A 285 11.98 -15.80 -3.12
CA GLU A 285 13.42 -15.55 -2.99
C GLU A 285 14.03 -16.10 -1.69
N ASN A 286 13.21 -16.40 -0.70
CA ASN A 286 13.61 -16.96 0.59
C ASN A 286 13.40 -18.46 0.67
N VAL A 287 12.82 -19.08 -0.37
CA VAL A 287 12.67 -20.54 -0.46
C VAL A 287 13.90 -21.15 -1.08
N HIS A 288 14.43 -22.17 -0.44
CA HIS A 288 15.56 -22.98 -0.91
C HIS A 288 15.11 -24.38 -1.28
N ILE A 289 15.77 -24.95 -2.29
CA ILE A 289 15.56 -26.35 -2.69
C ILE A 289 16.91 -27.09 -2.77
N SER A 290 16.92 -28.36 -2.34
CA SER A 290 18.11 -29.22 -2.36
C SER A 290 17.73 -30.66 -2.55
N THR A 291 18.62 -31.44 -3.18
CA THR A 291 18.52 -32.91 -3.26
C THR A 291 18.90 -33.60 -1.94
N THR A 292 19.59 -32.90 -1.04
CA THR A 292 19.92 -33.40 0.29
C THR A 292 18.88 -32.92 1.31
N PRO A 293 18.54 -33.72 2.33
CA PRO A 293 17.60 -33.31 3.40
C PRO A 293 18.08 -32.06 4.13
N ALA A 294 17.13 -31.19 4.48
CA ALA A 294 17.35 -30.04 5.35
C ALA A 294 16.96 -30.40 6.79
N GLU A 295 17.68 -29.85 7.75
CA GLU A 295 17.37 -30.04 9.16
C GLU A 295 16.04 -29.38 9.53
N ASN A 296 15.21 -30.07 10.33
CA ASN A 296 13.90 -29.63 10.78
C ASN A 296 12.84 -29.40 9.69
N PHE A 297 13.11 -29.72 8.42
CA PHE A 297 12.17 -29.65 7.32
C PHE A 297 12.01 -31.02 6.65
N THR A 298 10.75 -31.43 6.43
CA THR A 298 10.46 -32.68 5.72
C THR A 298 9.61 -32.46 4.46
N LEU A 299 9.40 -31.19 4.08
CA LEU A 299 8.64 -30.82 2.88
C LEU A 299 9.42 -31.22 1.61
N LYS A 300 8.77 -31.99 0.74
CA LYS A 300 9.36 -32.49 -0.51
C LYS A 300 8.41 -32.30 -1.68
N GLY A 301 8.99 -32.11 -2.86
CA GLY A 301 8.24 -32.01 -4.10
C GLY A 301 9.11 -32.25 -5.32
N TYR A 302 8.48 -32.30 -6.48
CA TYR A 302 9.16 -32.47 -7.76
C TYR A 302 9.29 -31.14 -8.49
N VAL A 303 10.46 -30.84 -9.03
CA VAL A 303 10.63 -29.67 -9.92
C VAL A 303 9.81 -29.91 -11.19
N THR A 304 8.84 -29.05 -11.45
CA THR A 304 7.91 -29.17 -12.57
C THR A 304 8.13 -28.16 -13.67
N ASP A 305 8.65 -26.98 -13.35
CA ASP A 305 8.90 -25.92 -14.32
C ASP A 305 10.07 -25.02 -13.92
N GLN A 306 10.72 -24.41 -14.93
CA GLN A 306 11.79 -23.44 -14.75
C GLN A 306 11.75 -22.39 -15.85
N ILE A 307 11.62 -21.12 -15.46
CA ILE A 307 11.51 -19.98 -16.37
C ILE A 307 12.64 -18.99 -16.08
N PHE A 308 13.50 -18.75 -17.04
CA PHE A 308 14.53 -17.71 -16.94
C PHE A 308 13.94 -16.34 -17.23
N VAL A 309 14.02 -15.43 -16.25
CA VAL A 309 13.48 -14.06 -16.35
C VAL A 309 14.56 -12.97 -16.32
N GLY A 310 15.79 -13.34 -16.66
CA GLY A 310 16.94 -12.44 -16.73
C GLY A 310 17.69 -12.33 -15.41
N ASN A 311 17.08 -11.80 -14.38
CA ASN A 311 17.68 -11.61 -13.06
C ASN A 311 17.46 -12.80 -12.10
N ALA A 312 16.59 -13.73 -12.45
CA ALA A 312 16.31 -14.94 -11.68
C ALA A 312 15.89 -16.11 -12.58
N VAL A 313 15.96 -17.33 -12.04
CA VAL A 313 15.28 -18.52 -12.57
C VAL A 313 14.11 -18.81 -11.66
N LYS A 314 12.89 -18.59 -12.15
CA LYS A 314 11.66 -18.96 -11.44
C LYS A 314 11.46 -20.47 -11.58
N THR A 315 11.58 -21.19 -10.48
CA THR A 315 11.39 -22.62 -10.41
C THR A 315 10.08 -22.93 -9.70
N VAL A 316 9.32 -23.87 -10.22
CA VAL A 316 8.09 -24.37 -9.60
C VAL A 316 8.34 -25.78 -9.11
N VAL A 317 8.03 -26.02 -7.84
CA VAL A 317 8.08 -27.34 -7.22
C VAL A 317 6.65 -27.77 -6.88
N SER A 318 6.19 -28.88 -7.43
CA SER A 318 4.87 -29.43 -7.12
C SER A 318 4.96 -30.36 -5.93
N LEU A 319 4.12 -30.12 -4.93
CA LEU A 319 3.98 -30.95 -3.74
C LEU A 319 3.03 -32.14 -4.01
N PRO A 320 3.08 -33.22 -3.22
CA PRO A 320 2.24 -34.41 -3.41
C PRO A 320 0.72 -34.13 -3.41
N ASN A 321 0.25 -33.12 -2.70
CA ASN A 321 -1.17 -32.69 -2.66
C ASN A 321 -1.59 -31.83 -3.87
N GLY A 322 -0.65 -31.50 -4.78
CA GLY A 322 -0.89 -30.66 -5.93
C GLY A 322 -0.58 -29.18 -5.73
N ASP A 323 -0.28 -28.75 -4.51
CA ASP A 323 0.18 -27.38 -4.24
C ASP A 323 1.50 -27.09 -4.95
N GLN A 324 1.72 -25.83 -5.29
CA GLN A 324 2.93 -25.39 -5.97
C GLN A 324 3.73 -24.44 -5.08
N VAL A 325 5.02 -24.71 -4.99
CA VAL A 325 6.00 -23.83 -4.34
C VAL A 325 6.79 -23.10 -5.40
N LYS A 326 6.73 -21.77 -5.37
CA LYS A 326 7.53 -20.89 -6.24
C LYS A 326 8.87 -20.60 -5.57
N VAL A 327 9.93 -20.75 -6.31
CA VAL A 327 11.31 -20.52 -5.85
C VAL A 327 12.02 -19.61 -6.84
N ASN A 328 12.58 -18.50 -6.37
CA ASN A 328 13.38 -17.59 -7.17
C ASN A 328 14.87 -17.90 -6.96
N MET A 329 15.45 -18.67 -7.86
CA MET A 329 16.87 -19.04 -7.81
C MET A 329 17.74 -17.97 -8.48
N HIS A 330 18.96 -17.81 -7.99
CA HIS A 330 19.94 -16.94 -8.65
C HIS A 330 20.25 -17.47 -10.06
N PRO A 331 20.39 -16.60 -11.10
CA PRO A 331 20.61 -17.05 -12.49
C PRO A 331 21.85 -17.92 -12.69
N LEU A 332 22.86 -17.77 -11.85
CA LEU A 332 24.11 -18.55 -11.87
C LEU A 332 24.08 -19.79 -10.96
N ALA A 333 22.95 -20.06 -10.30
CA ALA A 333 22.80 -21.27 -9.50
C ALA A 333 22.89 -22.53 -10.42
N LYS A 334 23.40 -23.62 -9.86
CA LYS A 334 23.44 -24.88 -10.59
C LYS A 334 22.02 -25.33 -10.94
N PRO A 335 21.69 -25.54 -12.20
CA PRO A 335 20.35 -25.96 -12.59
C PRO A 335 20.01 -27.33 -11.99
N ILE A 336 18.76 -27.47 -11.55
CA ILE A 336 18.17 -28.72 -11.08
C ILE A 336 17.25 -29.20 -12.21
N GLU A 337 17.40 -30.45 -12.63
CA GLU A 337 16.62 -31.01 -13.76
C GLU A 337 15.12 -31.10 -13.38
N ILE A 338 14.24 -30.84 -14.36
CA ILE A 338 12.79 -31.05 -14.22
C ILE A 338 12.54 -32.53 -13.93
N GLY A 339 11.64 -32.84 -13.02
CA GLY A 339 11.34 -34.17 -12.52
C GLY A 339 12.20 -34.61 -11.33
N THR A 340 13.19 -33.82 -10.92
CA THR A 340 14.00 -34.11 -9.74
C THR A 340 13.18 -33.93 -8.46
N LEU A 341 13.26 -34.92 -7.55
CA LEU A 341 12.73 -34.81 -6.20
C LEU A 341 13.65 -33.92 -5.35
N VAL A 342 13.12 -32.89 -4.75
CA VAL A 342 13.85 -31.91 -3.92
C VAL A 342 13.21 -31.77 -2.54
N ASN A 343 14.04 -31.42 -1.56
CA ASN A 343 13.59 -30.94 -0.27
C ASN A 343 13.40 -29.43 -0.36
N VAL A 344 12.32 -28.89 0.22
CA VAL A 344 11.97 -27.48 0.23
C VAL A 344 12.11 -26.96 1.66
N PHE A 345 12.84 -25.86 1.83
CA PHE A 345 13.10 -25.26 3.15
C PHE A 345 13.40 -23.77 3.04
N TRP A 346 13.50 -23.11 4.17
CA TRP A 346 13.78 -21.67 4.30
C TRP A 346 14.42 -21.38 5.67
N ASP A 347 14.97 -20.18 5.83
CA ASP A 347 15.41 -19.70 7.14
C ASP A 347 14.19 -19.32 7.98
N GLU A 348 14.17 -19.69 9.24
CA GLU A 348 13.03 -19.53 10.16
C GLU A 348 12.54 -18.08 10.30
N ASP A 349 13.47 -17.10 10.21
CA ASP A 349 13.21 -15.67 10.26
C ASP A 349 12.66 -15.09 8.93
N LYS A 350 12.62 -15.89 7.87
CA LYS A 350 12.11 -15.51 6.54
C LYS A 350 10.69 -15.98 6.28
N ALA A 351 10.14 -16.78 7.15
CA ALA A 351 8.75 -17.19 7.09
C ALA A 351 7.91 -16.40 8.08
N VAL A 352 6.72 -16.00 7.68
CA VAL A 352 5.76 -15.26 8.51
C VAL A 352 4.56 -16.15 8.80
N VAL A 353 4.30 -16.36 10.08
CA VAL A 353 3.09 -17.07 10.55
C VAL A 353 2.00 -16.06 10.82
N MET A 354 0.79 -16.33 10.36
CA MET A 354 -0.38 -15.46 10.48
C MET A 354 -1.58 -16.25 10.95
N HIS A 355 -2.41 -15.67 11.81
CA HIS A 355 -3.69 -16.26 12.21
C HIS A 355 -4.64 -16.38 11.00
N THR A 356 -5.48 -17.40 11.01
CA THR A 356 -6.48 -17.64 9.94
C THR A 356 -7.70 -16.73 10.04
N THR A 357 -8.01 -16.23 11.24
CA THR A 357 -9.09 -15.29 11.52
C THR A 357 -8.51 -13.92 11.88
N GLU A 358 -9.15 -12.83 11.44
CA GLU A 358 -8.79 -11.47 11.87
C GLU A 358 -9.08 -11.23 13.35
N ASP A 359 -10.06 -11.96 13.90
CA ASP A 359 -10.41 -11.96 15.32
C ASP A 359 -9.71 -13.14 15.99
N ASN A 360 -9.01 -12.91 17.08
CA ASN A 360 -8.50 -13.99 17.92
C ASN A 360 -9.69 -14.88 18.31
N VAL A 361 -9.48 -16.20 18.32
CA VAL A 361 -10.53 -17.14 18.80
C VAL A 361 -11.07 -16.73 20.17
N TYR A 362 -10.25 -16.08 20.99
CA TYR A 362 -10.66 -15.51 22.28
C TYR A 362 -11.66 -14.36 22.14
N ASP A 363 -11.49 -13.45 21.16
CA ASP A 363 -12.41 -12.33 20.91
C ASP A 363 -13.76 -12.87 20.43
N LEU A 364 -13.78 -13.91 19.59
CA LEU A 364 -15.00 -14.61 19.14
C LEU A 364 -15.69 -15.34 20.28
N ILE A 365 -14.93 -15.89 21.24
CA ILE A 365 -15.49 -16.56 22.43
C ILE A 365 -16.05 -15.52 23.40
N GLU A 366 -15.35 -14.41 23.65
CA GLU A 366 -15.86 -13.32 24.50
C GLU A 366 -17.13 -12.69 23.91
N ASP A 367 -17.17 -12.40 22.60
CA ASP A 367 -18.36 -11.90 21.93
C ASP A 367 -19.52 -12.90 21.99
N SER A 368 -19.26 -14.20 21.84
CA SER A 368 -20.28 -15.22 21.96
C SER A 368 -20.81 -15.38 23.40
N LEU A 369 -19.95 -15.18 24.40
CA LEU A 369 -20.34 -15.21 25.82
C LEU A 369 -21.12 -13.95 26.22
N LEU A 370 -20.80 -12.79 25.63
CA LEU A 370 -21.54 -11.53 25.84
C LEU A 370 -22.92 -11.56 25.16
N LEU A 371 -23.05 -12.22 24.01
CA LEU A 371 -24.34 -12.42 23.32
C LEU A 371 -25.16 -13.54 23.89
N GLY A 372 -24.58 -14.45 24.69
CA GLY A 372 -25.20 -15.62 25.27
C GLY A 372 -25.89 -15.42 26.63
N ASN A 373 -26.05 -14.20 27.13
CA ASN A 373 -26.77 -13.93 28.35
C ASN A 373 -28.12 -13.23 28.07
N PRO A 374 -29.17 -13.94 27.62
CA PRO A 374 -30.52 -13.43 27.68
C PRO A 374 -30.93 -13.49 29.17
N GLY A 375 -30.70 -12.34 29.86
CA GLY A 375 -31.15 -12.16 31.22
C GLY A 375 -32.61 -12.60 31.36
N GLY A 376 -32.79 -13.74 31.93
CA GLY A 376 -34.06 -14.16 32.43
C GLY A 376 -34.55 -13.22 33.51
N SER A 377 -35.66 -12.61 33.28
CA SER A 377 -36.57 -12.30 34.35
C SER A 377 -37.93 -12.83 33.96
N ALA A 378 -38.14 -14.07 34.36
CA ALA A 378 -39.48 -14.62 34.47
C ALA A 378 -40.18 -13.99 35.67
N ALA A 379 -41.38 -13.62 35.45
CA ALA A 379 -42.53 -13.71 36.28
C ALA A 379 -42.44 -13.26 37.76
N ASP A 380 -43.30 -12.36 38.11
CA ASP A 380 -44.22 -12.69 39.20
C ASP A 380 -45.59 -12.12 38.90
N GLU A 381 -46.55 -13.01 38.92
CA GLU A 381 -47.98 -12.81 38.98
C GLU A 381 -48.38 -12.00 40.22
N LYS A 382 -49.20 -11.02 40.08
CA LYS A 382 -50.53 -10.98 40.74
C LYS A 382 -51.34 -9.82 40.20
#